data_ce23fefffb64ed456ee720ce5c1a0610
#
_entry.id   ce23fefffb64ed456ee720ce5c1a0610
#
_cell.length_a   1.000
_cell.length_b   1.000
_cell.length_c   1.000
_cell.angle_alpha   90.00
_cell.angle_beta   90.00
_cell.angle_gamma   90.00
#
_symmetry.space_group_name_H-M   'P 1'
#
loop_
_entity.id
_entity.type
_entity.pdbx_description
1 polymer ?
#
loop_
_entity_poly.entity_id
_entity_poly.type
_entity_poly.pdbx_seq_one_letter_code
_entity_poly.pdbx_strand_id
1 'polypeptide(L)'
;ARRDFTVNAIALAPSGALVDPFGGQEDLKAGVLRCVGEAARRFEEDALRILRLVRFCSVLGFSAEEKTARAAHEKRALLSHVAHERVYAELNKLLLGENVGATLLAFPDILGVPIPEILPCVGFDQRNPHHCFDVWEHTARAVAAVPPKRELRWTMLFHDLGKPQCMTLDAQLIGHFYGHTARSAQLAEEIMARLHFEKTLRDGVRARLACFDDLFPPERTAIHREMAKRGREVTADLLLTKYADNAAKTPDGPSLARQPWQEAQAVFDVLVAENACCSVHELALGGEALAALGYRGREIGAVLARLLDEVAAEKLENTREALERRAQRLWRSGFARHTIENKKH
;
A
#
# COMPACT_ATOMS: atom_id res chain seq x y z
N ALA A 1 21.16 -6.13 -32.64
CA ALA A 1 21.11 -5.77 -31.23
C ALA A 1 19.83 -4.95 -30.92
N ARG A 2 18.73 -5.65 -30.61
CA ARG A 2 17.46 -5.00 -30.22
C ARG A 2 17.20 -5.06 -28.71
N ARG A 3 18.17 -5.62 -27.94
CA ARG A 3 18.05 -5.76 -26.49
C ARG A 3 18.32 -4.43 -25.77
N ASP A 4 17.75 -4.28 -24.57
CA ASP A 4 17.93 -3.12 -23.71
C ASP A 4 19.29 -3.09 -23.02
N PHE A 5 19.57 -4.09 -22.17
CA PHE A 5 20.76 -4.14 -21.34
C PHE A 5 21.65 -5.35 -21.70
N THR A 6 22.96 -5.24 -21.43
CA THR A 6 23.96 -6.27 -21.69
C THR A 6 23.61 -7.60 -20.99
N VAL A 7 23.17 -7.53 -19.74
CA VAL A 7 22.72 -8.69 -18.93
C VAL A 7 21.55 -9.46 -19.59
N ASN A 8 20.74 -8.79 -20.41
CA ASN A 8 19.64 -9.39 -21.18
C ASN A 8 20.04 -9.77 -22.62
N ALA A 9 21.31 -9.55 -23.02
CA ALA A 9 21.81 -9.78 -24.36
C ALA A 9 22.68 -11.03 -24.47
N ILE A 10 22.73 -11.85 -23.44
CA ILE A 10 23.38 -13.16 -23.40
C ILE A 10 22.44 -14.17 -24.07
N ALA A 11 22.98 -15.05 -24.90
CA ALA A 11 22.23 -16.11 -25.56
C ALA A 11 22.93 -17.46 -25.38
N LEU A 12 22.16 -18.55 -25.42
CA LEU A 12 22.66 -19.91 -25.45
C LEU A 12 22.59 -20.41 -26.90
N ALA A 13 23.73 -20.81 -27.45
CA ALA A 13 23.77 -21.44 -28.77
C ALA A 13 23.22 -22.87 -28.71
N PRO A 14 22.76 -23.46 -29.84
CA PRO A 14 22.31 -24.86 -29.86
C PRO A 14 23.36 -25.87 -29.38
N SER A 15 24.65 -25.51 -29.47
CA SER A 15 25.80 -26.30 -28.97
C SER A 15 25.95 -26.26 -27.45
N GLY A 16 25.15 -25.47 -26.71
CA GLY A 16 25.32 -25.22 -25.28
C GLY A 16 26.36 -24.13 -24.96
N ALA A 17 27.01 -23.54 -25.95
CA ALA A 17 27.94 -22.43 -25.72
C ALA A 17 27.22 -21.12 -25.44
N LEU A 18 27.69 -20.32 -24.47
CA LEU A 18 27.20 -18.98 -24.21
C LEU A 18 27.74 -18.00 -25.28
N VAL A 19 26.84 -17.21 -25.84
CA VAL A 19 27.15 -16.14 -26.79
C VAL A 19 26.87 -14.80 -26.09
N ASP A 20 27.92 -14.07 -25.79
CA ASP A 20 27.85 -12.80 -25.07
C ASP A 20 28.71 -11.72 -25.79
N PRO A 21 28.15 -11.11 -26.83
CA PRO A 21 28.87 -10.14 -27.63
C PRO A 21 28.98 -8.76 -26.95
N PHE A 22 28.39 -8.55 -25.81
CA PHE A 22 28.30 -7.24 -25.15
C PHE A 22 28.84 -7.23 -23.71
N GLY A 23 29.46 -8.32 -23.22
CA GLY A 23 30.02 -8.40 -21.87
C GLY A 23 28.95 -8.50 -20.77
N GLY A 24 27.78 -9.03 -21.10
CA GLY A 24 26.68 -9.15 -20.15
C GLY A 24 26.96 -10.06 -18.96
N GLN A 25 27.82 -11.08 -19.12
CA GLN A 25 28.23 -11.96 -18.04
C GLN A 25 29.07 -11.23 -16.99
N GLU A 26 29.95 -10.30 -17.42
CA GLU A 26 30.77 -9.48 -16.53
C GLU A 26 29.87 -8.47 -15.78
N ASP A 27 29.00 -7.79 -16.50
CA ASP A 27 28.03 -6.86 -15.91
C ASP A 27 27.09 -7.59 -14.92
N LEU A 28 26.66 -8.81 -15.24
CA LEU A 28 25.85 -9.64 -14.34
C LEU A 28 26.59 -9.99 -13.04
N LYS A 29 27.89 -10.37 -13.13
CA LYS A 29 28.74 -10.65 -11.96
C LYS A 29 28.99 -9.40 -11.12
N ALA A 30 29.15 -8.25 -11.79
CA ALA A 30 29.39 -6.96 -11.15
C ALA A 30 28.11 -6.32 -10.58
N GLY A 31 26.92 -6.84 -10.90
CA GLY A 31 25.65 -6.23 -10.51
C GLY A 31 25.40 -4.88 -11.19
N VAL A 32 25.77 -4.75 -12.48
CA VAL A 32 25.70 -3.50 -13.23
C VAL A 32 24.69 -3.60 -14.38
N LEU A 33 23.87 -2.57 -14.53
CA LEU A 33 22.93 -2.40 -15.66
C LEU A 33 23.52 -1.41 -16.66
N ARG A 34 23.98 -1.93 -17.77
CA ARG A 34 24.54 -1.18 -18.89
C ARG A 34 23.69 -1.36 -20.14
N CYS A 35 23.37 -0.27 -20.84
CA CYS A 35 22.69 -0.36 -22.14
C CYS A 35 23.58 -1.04 -23.20
N VAL A 36 22.94 -1.80 -24.09
CA VAL A 36 23.62 -2.33 -25.28
C VAL A 36 23.86 -1.20 -26.27
N GLY A 37 25.13 -0.81 -26.46
CA GLY A 37 25.52 0.31 -27.32
C GLY A 37 25.27 1.67 -26.64
N GLU A 38 24.83 2.65 -27.40
CA GLU A 38 24.59 4.01 -26.92
C GLU A 38 23.24 4.13 -26.17
N ALA A 39 23.29 4.47 -24.89
CA ALA A 39 22.12 4.49 -24.02
C ALA A 39 21.05 5.48 -24.49
N ALA A 40 21.44 6.72 -24.88
CA ALA A 40 20.50 7.73 -25.34
C ALA A 40 19.67 7.24 -26.52
N ARG A 41 20.33 6.62 -27.51
CA ARG A 41 19.68 6.03 -28.67
C ARG A 41 18.75 4.87 -28.31
N ARG A 42 19.16 4.02 -27.34
CA ARG A 42 18.31 2.91 -26.87
C ARG A 42 17.02 3.42 -26.23
N PHE A 43 17.08 4.51 -25.47
CA PHE A 43 15.93 5.13 -24.84
C PHE A 43 15.03 5.87 -25.87
N GLU A 44 15.59 6.45 -26.91
CA GLU A 44 14.82 7.03 -28.03
C GLU A 44 14.08 5.98 -28.86
N GLU A 45 14.64 4.78 -29.02
CA GLU A 45 13.97 3.68 -29.73
C GLU A 45 12.77 3.11 -28.96
N ASP A 46 12.84 3.02 -27.63
CA ASP A 46 11.73 2.63 -26.75
C ASP A 46 11.96 3.24 -25.37
N ALA A 47 11.25 4.32 -25.08
CA ALA A 47 11.35 5.06 -23.84
C ALA A 47 11.02 4.23 -22.58
N LEU A 48 10.22 3.16 -22.71
CA LEU A 48 9.94 2.26 -21.60
C LEU A 48 11.22 1.63 -21.02
N ARG A 49 12.29 1.52 -21.79
CA ARG A 49 13.59 1.02 -21.30
C ARG A 49 14.14 1.83 -20.14
N ILE A 50 13.76 3.12 -20.02
CA ILE A 50 14.10 3.97 -18.88
C ILE A 50 13.46 3.40 -17.59
N LEU A 51 12.15 3.13 -17.61
CA LEU A 51 11.49 2.50 -16.45
C LEU A 51 11.97 1.07 -16.19
N ARG A 52 12.32 0.34 -17.25
CA ARG A 52 12.91 -1.00 -17.11
C ARG A 52 14.26 -0.95 -16.40
N LEU A 53 15.10 0.08 -16.66
CA LEU A 53 16.33 0.31 -15.90
C LEU A 53 16.01 0.47 -14.42
N VAL A 54 15.13 1.39 -14.06
CA VAL A 54 14.75 1.67 -12.67
C VAL A 54 14.16 0.42 -12.00
N ARG A 55 13.30 -0.32 -12.71
CA ARG A 55 12.77 -1.59 -12.22
C ARG A 55 13.86 -2.62 -11.95
N PHE A 56 14.81 -2.78 -12.85
CA PHE A 56 15.91 -3.76 -12.64
C PHE A 56 16.81 -3.36 -11.48
N CYS A 57 17.05 -2.07 -11.25
CA CYS A 57 17.73 -1.60 -10.03
C CYS A 57 16.96 -2.06 -8.78
N SER A 58 15.64 -1.92 -8.77
CA SER A 58 14.81 -2.35 -7.64
C SER A 58 14.76 -3.86 -7.44
N VAL A 59 14.54 -4.61 -8.52
CA VAL A 59 14.28 -6.07 -8.44
C VAL A 59 15.55 -6.88 -8.29
N LEU A 60 16.64 -6.48 -8.98
CA LEU A 60 17.91 -7.22 -8.96
C LEU A 60 18.92 -6.65 -7.96
N GLY A 61 18.71 -5.45 -7.45
CA GLY A 61 19.68 -4.74 -6.62
C GLY A 61 20.92 -4.27 -7.38
N PHE A 62 20.84 -4.22 -8.71
CA PHE A 62 21.95 -3.81 -9.57
C PHE A 62 22.03 -2.29 -9.64
N SER A 63 23.25 -1.77 -9.77
CA SER A 63 23.50 -0.35 -10.02
C SER A 63 23.43 -0.04 -11.52
N ALA A 64 22.87 1.13 -11.87
CA ALA A 64 22.97 1.61 -13.24
C ALA A 64 24.40 2.10 -13.54
N GLU A 65 24.96 1.69 -14.69
CA GLU A 65 26.23 2.25 -15.18
C GLU A 65 26.07 3.75 -15.41
N GLU A 66 27.11 4.53 -15.07
CA GLU A 66 27.03 6.00 -15.01
C GLU A 66 26.50 6.65 -16.30
N LYS A 67 26.98 6.22 -17.47
CA LYS A 67 26.51 6.77 -18.77
C LYS A 67 25.06 6.39 -19.05
N THR A 68 24.69 5.16 -18.66
CA THR A 68 23.32 4.65 -18.80
C THR A 68 22.37 5.42 -17.88
N ALA A 69 22.75 5.65 -16.62
CA ALA A 69 21.97 6.43 -15.66
C ALA A 69 21.80 7.88 -16.13
N ARG A 70 22.88 8.54 -16.54
CA ARG A 70 22.84 9.92 -17.06
C ARG A 70 21.89 10.05 -18.24
N ALA A 71 22.00 9.15 -19.22
CA ALA A 71 21.11 9.14 -20.36
C ALA A 71 19.63 8.91 -19.97
N ALA A 72 19.37 8.07 -18.95
CA ALA A 72 18.02 7.85 -18.44
C ALA A 72 17.42 9.13 -17.83
N HIS A 73 18.19 9.87 -17.02
CA HIS A 73 17.79 11.16 -16.48
C HIS A 73 17.56 12.22 -17.57
N GLU A 74 18.46 12.30 -18.56
CA GLU A 74 18.36 13.27 -19.65
C GLU A 74 17.13 12.98 -20.55
N LYS A 75 16.85 11.71 -20.81
CA LYS A 75 15.77 11.28 -21.72
C LYS A 75 14.44 10.97 -21.01
N ARG A 76 14.33 11.19 -19.70
CA ARG A 76 13.14 10.83 -18.91
C ARG A 76 11.81 11.37 -19.48
N ALA A 77 11.84 12.58 -20.07
CA ALA A 77 10.64 13.20 -20.64
C ALA A 77 9.98 12.34 -21.72
N LEU A 78 10.72 11.45 -22.39
CA LEU A 78 10.17 10.53 -23.40
C LEU A 78 9.14 9.56 -22.81
N LEU A 79 9.15 9.33 -21.50
CA LEU A 79 8.17 8.49 -20.81
C LEU A 79 6.74 9.02 -20.91
N SER A 80 6.54 10.32 -21.17
CA SER A 80 5.21 10.90 -21.39
C SER A 80 4.50 10.37 -22.64
N HIS A 81 5.26 9.75 -23.57
CA HIS A 81 4.72 9.16 -24.80
C HIS A 81 4.48 7.65 -24.70
N VAL A 82 4.77 7.05 -23.54
CA VAL A 82 4.57 5.61 -23.34
C VAL A 82 3.14 5.35 -22.85
N ALA A 83 2.49 4.32 -23.40
CA ALA A 83 1.15 3.92 -22.96
C ALA A 83 1.11 3.63 -21.46
N HIS A 84 0.08 4.13 -20.79
CA HIS A 84 -0.05 4.10 -19.33
C HIS A 84 -0.05 2.67 -18.76
N GLU A 85 -0.63 1.71 -19.47
CA GLU A 85 -0.64 0.29 -19.09
C GLU A 85 0.78 -0.31 -19.05
N ARG A 86 1.64 0.09 -20.01
CA ARG A 86 3.04 -0.35 -20.05
C ARG A 86 3.83 0.27 -18.87
N VAL A 87 3.59 1.55 -18.60
CA VAL A 87 4.17 2.27 -17.44
C VAL A 87 3.74 1.59 -16.14
N TYR A 88 2.44 1.38 -15.96
CA TYR A 88 1.87 0.70 -14.79
C TYR A 88 2.49 -0.69 -14.56
N ALA A 89 2.64 -1.48 -15.63
CA ALA A 89 3.22 -2.83 -15.52
C ALA A 89 4.68 -2.82 -15.03
N GLU A 90 5.48 -1.82 -15.43
CA GLU A 90 6.86 -1.68 -14.94
C GLU A 90 6.89 -1.14 -13.50
N LEU A 91 6.04 -0.16 -13.15
CA LEU A 91 5.94 0.39 -11.79
C LEU A 91 5.49 -0.67 -10.78
N ASN A 92 4.51 -1.51 -11.13
CA ASN A 92 4.10 -2.63 -10.26
C ASN A 92 5.27 -3.57 -9.93
N LYS A 93 6.07 -3.93 -10.94
CA LYS A 93 7.23 -4.80 -10.74
C LYS A 93 8.33 -4.10 -9.94
N LEU A 94 8.54 -2.81 -10.18
CA LEU A 94 9.50 -1.98 -9.44
C LEU A 94 9.16 -1.96 -7.94
N LEU A 95 7.91 -1.68 -7.60
CA LEU A 95 7.46 -1.59 -6.21
C LEU A 95 7.59 -2.93 -5.45
N LEU A 96 7.57 -4.06 -6.16
CA LEU A 96 7.75 -5.38 -5.55
C LEU A 96 9.22 -5.78 -5.37
N GLY A 97 10.17 -4.95 -5.82
CA GLY A 97 11.60 -5.22 -5.68
C GLY A 97 12.07 -5.07 -4.22
N GLU A 98 13.11 -5.85 -3.87
CA GLU A 98 13.71 -5.80 -2.54
C GLU A 98 14.46 -4.48 -2.29
N ASN A 99 15.04 -3.88 -3.36
CA ASN A 99 15.79 -2.63 -3.27
C ASN A 99 14.96 -1.39 -3.61
N VAL A 100 13.63 -1.48 -3.42
CA VAL A 100 12.69 -0.43 -3.82
C VAL A 100 12.99 0.91 -3.15
N GLY A 101 13.33 0.95 -1.86
CA GLY A 101 13.59 2.20 -1.14
C GLY A 101 14.76 2.98 -1.74
N ALA A 102 15.93 2.33 -1.91
CA ALA A 102 17.09 2.94 -2.54
C ALA A 102 16.80 3.38 -3.99
N THR A 103 16.00 2.60 -4.72
CA THR A 103 15.62 2.91 -6.09
C THR A 103 14.71 4.12 -6.18
N LEU A 104 13.71 4.25 -5.29
CA LEU A 104 12.84 5.42 -5.22
C LEU A 104 13.64 6.69 -4.95
N LEU A 105 14.63 6.63 -4.05
CA LEU A 105 15.52 7.75 -3.73
C LEU A 105 16.46 8.13 -4.88
N ALA A 106 16.91 7.16 -5.66
CA ALA A 106 17.86 7.41 -6.76
C ALA A 106 17.22 8.01 -8.01
N PHE A 107 15.91 7.77 -8.26
CA PHE A 107 15.27 8.11 -9.53
C PHE A 107 13.94 8.88 -9.38
N PRO A 108 13.80 9.85 -8.45
CA PRO A 108 12.54 10.54 -8.23
C PRO A 108 12.08 11.36 -9.45
N ASP A 109 13.01 11.95 -10.20
CA ASP A 109 12.73 12.73 -11.39
C ASP A 109 12.24 11.88 -12.57
N ILE A 110 12.71 10.64 -12.69
CA ILE A 110 12.23 9.68 -13.69
C ILE A 110 10.81 9.19 -13.32
N LEU A 111 10.61 8.84 -12.04
CA LEU A 111 9.32 8.40 -11.52
C LEU A 111 8.29 9.52 -11.53
N GLY A 112 8.73 10.77 -11.39
CA GLY A 112 7.90 11.97 -11.46
C GLY A 112 7.34 12.26 -12.86
N VAL A 113 7.81 11.61 -13.92
CA VAL A 113 7.19 11.78 -15.25
C VAL A 113 5.82 11.08 -15.31
N PRO A 114 5.68 9.80 -14.97
CA PRO A 114 4.37 9.15 -14.91
C PRO A 114 3.52 9.53 -13.68
N ILE A 115 4.17 9.91 -12.57
CA ILE A 115 3.51 10.28 -11.31
C ILE A 115 4.05 11.64 -10.84
N PRO A 116 3.65 12.75 -11.50
CA PRO A 116 4.18 14.08 -11.14
C PRO A 116 3.83 14.52 -9.72
N GLU A 117 2.86 13.90 -9.11
CA GLU A 117 2.41 14.15 -7.73
C GLU A 117 3.49 13.82 -6.67
N ILE A 118 4.50 13.03 -7.00
CA ILE A 118 5.63 12.76 -6.09
C ILE A 118 6.64 13.91 -6.03
N LEU A 119 6.78 14.71 -7.09
CA LEU A 119 7.81 15.73 -7.18
C LEU A 119 7.73 16.80 -6.07
N PRO A 120 6.54 17.30 -5.67
CA PRO A 120 6.42 18.21 -4.53
C PRO A 120 6.87 17.62 -3.19
N CYS A 121 6.94 16.29 -3.08
CA CYS A 121 7.38 15.61 -1.85
C CYS A 121 8.91 15.55 -1.72
N VAL A 122 9.63 15.66 -2.85
CA VAL A 122 11.10 15.55 -2.89
C VAL A 122 11.74 16.80 -2.27
N GLY A 123 12.53 16.62 -1.23
CA GLY A 123 13.13 17.71 -0.48
C GLY A 123 12.15 18.55 0.34
N PHE A 124 10.90 18.11 0.51
CA PHE A 124 9.91 18.84 1.29
C PHE A 124 10.12 18.61 2.78
N ASP A 125 10.71 19.61 3.44
CA ASP A 125 10.93 19.61 4.90
C ASP A 125 9.60 19.64 5.66
N GLN A 126 9.38 18.62 6.50
CA GLN A 126 8.16 18.49 7.29
C GLN A 126 8.09 19.46 8.48
N ARG A 127 9.21 20.07 8.87
CA ARG A 127 9.32 20.99 10.04
C ARG A 127 8.68 20.40 11.30
N ASN A 128 8.84 19.11 11.51
CA ASN A 128 8.22 18.40 12.62
C ASN A 128 9.29 17.58 13.35
N PRO A 129 9.44 17.74 14.68
CA PRO A 129 10.50 17.09 15.46
C PRO A 129 10.40 15.55 15.45
N HIS A 130 9.23 15.00 15.09
CA HIS A 130 9.03 13.56 14.96
C HIS A 130 9.48 12.99 13.60
N HIS A 131 9.91 13.83 12.65
CA HIS A 131 10.34 13.43 11.31
C HIS A 131 11.72 14.00 11.00
N CYS A 132 12.72 13.13 10.80
CA CYS A 132 14.08 13.52 10.43
C CYS A 132 14.28 13.60 8.91
N PHE A 133 13.36 13.06 8.14
CA PHE A 133 13.45 12.96 6.68
C PHE A 133 12.43 13.87 6.00
N ASP A 134 12.73 14.30 4.78
CA ASP A 134 11.73 14.92 3.92
C ASP A 134 10.59 13.93 3.58
N VAL A 135 9.49 14.42 3.00
CA VAL A 135 8.31 13.59 2.71
C VAL A 135 8.65 12.44 1.77
N TRP A 136 9.52 12.67 0.77
CA TRP A 136 9.87 11.62 -0.20
C TRP A 136 10.77 10.54 0.40
N GLU A 137 11.79 10.94 1.16
CA GLU A 137 12.67 9.97 1.84
C GLU A 137 11.88 9.15 2.86
N HIS A 138 11.01 9.80 3.65
CA HIS A 138 10.07 9.09 4.52
C HIS A 138 9.22 8.07 3.75
N THR A 139 8.61 8.50 2.63
CA THR A 139 7.80 7.62 1.78
C THR A 139 8.60 6.43 1.24
N ALA A 140 9.80 6.66 0.72
CA ALA A 140 10.65 5.60 0.19
C ALA A 140 11.02 4.55 1.25
N ARG A 141 11.35 5.01 2.47
CA ARG A 141 11.64 4.15 3.63
C ARG A 141 10.39 3.36 4.07
N ALA A 142 9.23 4.01 4.12
CA ALA A 142 7.97 3.37 4.48
C ALA A 142 7.54 2.32 3.46
N VAL A 143 7.70 2.60 2.15
CA VAL A 143 7.49 1.61 1.08
C VAL A 143 8.42 0.41 1.26
N ALA A 144 9.69 0.60 1.57
CA ALA A 144 10.64 -0.48 1.78
C ALA A 144 10.32 -1.34 3.01
N ALA A 145 9.73 -0.74 4.05
CA ALA A 145 9.46 -1.40 5.33
C ALA A 145 8.25 -2.35 5.31
N VAL A 146 7.36 -2.27 4.32
CA VAL A 146 6.25 -3.22 4.16
C VAL A 146 6.63 -4.41 3.28
N PRO A 147 6.01 -5.58 3.46
CA PRO A 147 6.19 -6.73 2.56
C PRO A 147 5.93 -6.38 1.08
N PRO A 148 6.50 -7.14 0.12
CA PRO A 148 6.33 -6.91 -1.32
C PRO A 148 4.93 -7.36 -1.80
N LYS A 149 3.88 -6.81 -1.23
CA LYS A 149 2.49 -6.96 -1.60
C LYS A 149 2.03 -5.69 -2.30
N ARG A 150 1.39 -5.81 -3.47
CA ARG A 150 1.01 -4.66 -4.32
C ARG A 150 0.19 -3.62 -3.56
N GLU A 151 -0.85 -4.08 -2.86
CA GLU A 151 -1.73 -3.23 -2.07
C GLU A 151 -0.97 -2.41 -1.03
N LEU A 152 -0.04 -3.04 -0.31
CA LEU A 152 0.78 -2.37 0.72
C LEU A 152 1.75 -1.38 0.12
N ARG A 153 2.51 -1.79 -0.92
CA ARG A 153 3.53 -0.94 -1.56
C ARG A 153 2.91 0.30 -2.21
N TRP A 154 1.76 0.17 -2.90
CA TRP A 154 1.05 1.30 -3.45
C TRP A 154 0.41 2.17 -2.37
N THR A 155 -0.16 1.59 -1.31
CA THR A 155 -0.69 2.36 -0.18
C THR A 155 0.41 3.22 0.44
N MET A 156 1.59 2.62 0.72
CA MET A 156 2.71 3.36 1.30
C MET A 156 3.30 4.40 0.33
N LEU A 157 3.28 4.16 -0.98
CA LEU A 157 3.72 5.19 -1.95
C LEU A 157 2.79 6.41 -1.95
N PHE A 158 1.50 6.22 -1.69
CA PHE A 158 0.49 7.27 -1.80
C PHE A 158 0.15 7.96 -0.48
N HIS A 159 0.44 7.36 0.70
CA HIS A 159 -0.11 7.79 1.99
C HIS A 159 0.14 9.26 2.32
N ASP A 160 1.28 9.80 1.94
CA ASP A 160 1.74 11.14 2.29
C ASP A 160 1.82 12.14 1.11
N LEU A 161 1.35 11.78 -0.08
CA LEU A 161 1.38 12.67 -1.26
C LEU A 161 0.66 14.01 -1.05
N GLY A 162 -0.32 14.05 -0.16
CA GLY A 162 -1.08 15.26 0.17
C GLY A 162 -0.37 16.23 1.12
N LYS A 163 0.69 15.81 1.81
CA LYS A 163 1.37 16.63 2.83
C LYS A 163 1.84 18.00 2.31
N PRO A 164 2.50 18.11 1.14
CA PRO A 164 2.95 19.41 0.65
C PRO A 164 1.82 20.43 0.43
N GLN A 165 0.61 19.97 0.16
CA GLN A 165 -0.56 20.83 -0.09
C GLN A 165 -1.35 21.15 1.19
N CYS A 166 -1.11 20.43 2.27
CA CYS A 166 -1.85 20.54 3.53
C CYS A 166 -1.03 21.13 4.68
N MET A 167 0.22 21.53 4.43
CA MET A 167 1.10 22.04 5.46
C MET A 167 0.61 23.37 6.01
N THR A 168 0.50 23.44 7.33
CA THR A 168 0.33 24.67 8.10
C THR A 168 1.41 24.75 9.18
N LEU A 169 1.78 25.98 9.59
CA LEU A 169 2.76 26.18 10.65
C LEU A 169 2.06 26.77 11.88
N ASP A 170 2.38 26.26 13.05
CA ASP A 170 1.96 26.89 14.30
C ASP A 170 2.88 28.07 14.72
N ALA A 171 2.61 28.65 15.89
CA ALA A 171 3.38 29.77 16.42
C ALA A 171 4.86 29.42 16.71
N GLN A 172 5.19 28.14 16.85
CA GLN A 172 6.54 27.61 17.06
C GLN A 172 7.21 27.20 15.74
N LEU A 173 6.56 27.46 14.59
CA LEU A 173 6.98 27.06 13.24
C LEU A 173 7.05 25.54 13.05
N ILE A 174 6.30 24.77 13.84
CA ILE A 174 6.14 23.33 13.68
C ILE A 174 5.11 23.05 12.59
N GLY A 175 5.43 22.10 11.70
CA GLY A 175 4.57 21.70 10.60
C GLY A 175 3.42 20.77 11.05
N HIS A 176 2.21 21.09 10.62
CA HIS A 176 0.99 20.28 10.78
C HIS A 176 0.36 20.02 9.41
N PHE A 177 -0.24 18.83 9.24
CA PHE A 177 -0.72 18.35 7.94
C PHE A 177 -2.20 17.93 8.00
N TYR A 178 -3.05 18.80 8.55
CA TYR A 178 -4.48 18.48 8.70
C TYR A 178 -5.14 18.18 7.35
N GLY A 179 -5.81 17.01 7.27
CA GLY A 179 -6.51 16.58 6.06
C GLY A 179 -5.62 15.99 4.96
N HIS A 180 -4.30 15.82 5.20
CA HIS A 180 -3.40 15.26 4.19
C HIS A 180 -3.81 13.85 3.73
N THR A 181 -4.34 13.01 4.61
CA THR A 181 -4.78 11.65 4.29
C THR A 181 -5.91 11.66 3.26
N ALA A 182 -6.90 12.54 3.46
CA ALA A 182 -7.99 12.70 2.49
C ALA A 182 -7.47 13.23 1.13
N ARG A 183 -6.51 14.18 1.17
CA ARG A 183 -5.87 14.70 -0.04
C ARG A 183 -5.01 13.62 -0.73
N SER A 184 -4.26 12.85 0.02
CA SER A 184 -3.48 11.71 -0.49
C SER A 184 -4.38 10.67 -1.16
N ALA A 185 -5.51 10.32 -0.55
CA ALA A 185 -6.47 9.40 -1.13
C ALA A 185 -7.07 9.92 -2.45
N GLN A 186 -7.35 11.23 -2.54
CA GLN A 186 -7.81 11.86 -3.77
C GLN A 186 -6.73 11.79 -4.87
N LEU A 187 -5.49 12.17 -4.57
CA LEU A 187 -4.37 12.07 -5.52
C LEU A 187 -4.13 10.63 -5.97
N ALA A 188 -4.19 9.68 -5.04
CA ALA A 188 -4.07 8.27 -5.36
C ALA A 188 -5.13 7.80 -6.36
N GLU A 189 -6.40 8.24 -6.19
CA GLU A 189 -7.50 7.89 -7.10
C GLU A 189 -7.24 8.46 -8.50
N GLU A 190 -6.79 9.71 -8.61
CA GLU A 190 -6.43 10.37 -9.86
C GLU A 190 -5.28 9.61 -10.58
N ILE A 191 -4.23 9.21 -9.83
CA ILE A 191 -3.09 8.45 -10.36
C ILE A 191 -3.53 7.05 -10.82
N MET A 192 -4.28 6.32 -9.99
CA MET A 192 -4.74 4.98 -10.31
C MET A 192 -5.69 4.95 -11.51
N ALA A 193 -6.51 5.99 -11.67
CA ALA A 193 -7.36 6.14 -12.86
C ALA A 193 -6.52 6.41 -14.11
N ARG A 194 -5.56 7.35 -14.05
CA ARG A 194 -4.67 7.71 -15.14
C ARG A 194 -3.80 6.54 -15.63
N LEU A 195 -3.29 5.75 -14.69
CA LEU A 195 -2.42 4.60 -14.99
C LEU A 195 -3.20 3.30 -15.25
N HIS A 196 -4.52 3.35 -15.32
CA HIS A 196 -5.41 2.22 -15.64
C HIS A 196 -5.24 1.01 -14.71
N PHE A 197 -5.19 1.26 -13.39
CA PHE A 197 -5.13 0.17 -12.41
C PHE A 197 -6.34 -0.74 -12.50
N GLU A 198 -6.14 -2.04 -12.32
CA GLU A 198 -7.25 -2.99 -12.20
C GLU A 198 -8.11 -2.69 -10.97
N LYS A 199 -9.43 -2.91 -11.11
CA LYS A 199 -10.43 -2.55 -10.09
C LYS A 199 -10.12 -3.14 -8.72
N THR A 200 -9.69 -4.39 -8.65
CA THR A 200 -9.37 -5.09 -7.39
C THR A 200 -8.26 -4.41 -6.61
N LEU A 201 -7.18 -4.01 -7.29
CA LEU A 201 -6.07 -3.29 -6.66
C LEU A 201 -6.49 -1.87 -6.23
N ARG A 202 -7.24 -1.15 -7.07
CA ARG A 202 -7.79 0.17 -6.71
C ARG A 202 -8.62 0.11 -5.44
N ASP A 203 -9.57 -0.82 -5.38
CA ASP A 203 -10.46 -0.99 -4.23
C ASP A 203 -9.65 -1.37 -2.98
N GLY A 204 -8.64 -2.24 -3.13
CA GLY A 204 -7.73 -2.63 -2.06
C GLY A 204 -6.88 -1.47 -1.51
N VAL A 205 -6.28 -0.66 -2.37
CA VAL A 205 -5.49 0.53 -1.97
C VAL A 205 -6.39 1.58 -1.34
N ARG A 206 -7.56 1.85 -1.93
CA ARG A 206 -8.55 2.79 -1.39
C ARG A 206 -9.00 2.41 0.02
N ALA A 207 -9.31 1.13 0.25
CA ALA A 207 -9.73 0.64 1.56
C ALA A 207 -8.67 0.89 2.64
N ARG A 208 -7.38 0.76 2.30
CA ARG A 208 -6.27 0.98 3.22
C ARG A 208 -5.99 2.47 3.47
N LEU A 209 -6.01 3.29 2.43
CA LEU A 209 -5.85 4.74 2.57
C LEU A 209 -6.97 5.38 3.38
N ALA A 210 -8.22 4.93 3.21
CA ALA A 210 -9.38 5.48 3.92
C ALA A 210 -9.31 5.33 5.44
N CYS A 211 -8.50 4.41 5.94
CA CYS A 211 -8.32 4.14 7.37
C CYS A 211 -6.85 4.25 7.81
N PHE A 212 -6.02 4.91 7.01
CA PHE A 212 -4.59 5.02 7.29
C PHE A 212 -4.30 5.72 8.62
N ASP A 213 -5.07 6.74 8.98
CA ASP A 213 -4.90 7.49 10.25
C ASP A 213 -5.62 6.86 11.44
N ASP A 214 -6.43 5.81 11.24
CA ASP A 214 -7.14 5.16 12.33
C ASP A 214 -6.16 4.60 13.37
N LEU A 215 -6.50 4.77 14.65
CA LEU A 215 -5.69 4.26 15.75
C LEU A 215 -6.01 2.78 15.99
N PHE A 216 -4.98 2.01 16.27
CA PHE A 216 -5.06 0.59 16.62
C PHE A 216 -4.47 0.38 18.02
N PRO A 217 -5.21 0.70 19.10
CA PRO A 217 -4.74 0.38 20.44
C PRO A 217 -4.59 -1.14 20.58
N PRO A 218 -3.54 -1.64 21.28
CA PRO A 218 -3.24 -3.07 21.40
C PRO A 218 -4.19 -3.80 22.35
N GLU A 219 -5.46 -3.40 22.36
CA GLU A 219 -6.50 -4.00 23.16
C GLU A 219 -7.29 -5.01 22.35
N ARG A 220 -7.57 -6.17 22.93
CA ARG A 220 -8.25 -7.27 22.26
C ARG A 220 -9.56 -6.84 21.58
N THR A 221 -10.42 -6.14 22.32
CA THR A 221 -11.71 -5.67 21.78
C THR A 221 -11.56 -4.64 20.68
N ALA A 222 -10.52 -3.80 20.72
CA ALA A 222 -10.24 -2.81 19.68
C ALA A 222 -9.83 -3.52 18.38
N ILE A 223 -8.84 -4.42 18.45
CA ILE A 223 -8.36 -5.18 17.28
C ILE A 223 -9.48 -6.07 16.72
N HIS A 224 -10.26 -6.74 17.57
CA HIS A 224 -11.36 -7.60 17.12
C HIS A 224 -12.44 -6.79 16.39
N ARG A 225 -12.80 -5.61 16.86
CA ARG A 225 -13.73 -4.70 16.16
C ARG A 225 -13.21 -4.24 14.80
N GLU A 226 -11.91 -3.95 14.71
CA GLU A 226 -11.31 -3.61 13.42
C GLU A 226 -11.36 -4.79 12.44
N MET A 227 -11.09 -6.02 12.92
CA MET A 227 -11.26 -7.24 12.14
C MET A 227 -12.71 -7.44 11.68
N ALA A 228 -13.69 -7.20 12.56
CA ALA A 228 -15.11 -7.29 12.22
C ALA A 228 -15.57 -6.21 11.23
N LYS A 229 -14.98 -5.01 11.28
CA LYS A 229 -15.30 -3.88 10.40
C LYS A 229 -14.71 -4.01 9.00
N ARG A 230 -13.47 -4.51 8.88
CA ARG A 230 -12.66 -4.47 7.66
C ARG A 230 -12.21 -5.83 7.14
N GLY A 231 -12.39 -6.87 7.93
CA GLY A 231 -11.86 -8.20 7.67
C GLY A 231 -10.43 -8.39 8.16
N ARG A 232 -10.04 -9.64 8.32
CA ARG A 232 -8.71 -10.04 8.84
C ARG A 232 -7.57 -9.49 7.99
N GLU A 233 -7.68 -9.60 6.67
CA GLU A 233 -6.61 -9.22 5.74
C GLU A 233 -6.31 -7.72 5.80
N VAL A 234 -7.34 -6.88 5.70
CA VAL A 234 -7.14 -5.42 5.74
C VAL A 234 -6.61 -4.97 7.09
N THR A 235 -7.08 -5.57 8.19
CA THR A 235 -6.59 -5.25 9.54
C THR A 235 -5.11 -5.62 9.69
N ALA A 236 -4.69 -6.80 9.23
CA ALA A 236 -3.28 -7.19 9.24
C ALA A 236 -2.41 -6.21 8.43
N ASP A 237 -2.86 -5.85 7.24
CA ASP A 237 -2.14 -4.90 6.37
C ASP A 237 -2.03 -3.50 7.02
N LEU A 238 -3.06 -3.05 7.73
CA LEU A 238 -3.02 -1.76 8.42
C LEU A 238 -2.05 -1.78 9.63
N LEU A 239 -1.95 -2.88 10.35
CA LEU A 239 -0.92 -3.02 11.39
C LEU A 239 0.49 -2.91 10.79
N LEU A 240 0.74 -3.54 9.64
CA LEU A 240 2.02 -3.44 8.94
C LEU A 240 2.29 -2.02 8.42
N THR A 241 1.27 -1.31 7.90
CA THR A 241 1.45 0.08 7.43
C THR A 241 1.76 1.03 8.59
N LYS A 242 1.14 0.85 9.75
CA LYS A 242 1.43 1.64 10.97
C LYS A 242 2.86 1.41 11.46
N TYR A 243 3.32 0.15 11.47
CA TYR A 243 4.72 -0.15 11.77
C TYR A 243 5.66 0.56 10.78
N ALA A 244 5.41 0.42 9.48
CA ALA A 244 6.25 0.97 8.43
C ALA A 244 6.32 2.49 8.46
N ASP A 245 5.19 3.18 8.65
CA ASP A 245 5.12 4.63 8.80
C ASP A 245 5.99 5.10 9.99
N ASN A 246 5.82 4.48 11.16
CA ASN A 246 6.61 4.84 12.33
C ASN A 246 8.10 4.51 12.17
N ALA A 247 8.43 3.36 11.57
CA ALA A 247 9.81 2.95 11.31
C ALA A 247 10.53 3.88 10.34
N ALA A 248 9.80 4.57 9.46
CA ALA A 248 10.34 5.48 8.47
C ALA A 248 10.54 6.94 8.96
N LYS A 249 10.13 7.28 10.19
CA LYS A 249 10.19 8.66 10.70
C LYS A 249 11.59 9.13 11.07
N THR A 250 12.40 8.24 11.63
CA THR A 250 13.76 8.55 12.12
C THR A 250 14.71 7.39 11.82
N PRO A 251 16.03 7.60 11.86
CA PRO A 251 17.01 6.51 11.72
C PRO A 251 16.80 5.37 12.73
N ASP A 252 16.40 5.69 13.96
CA ASP A 252 16.10 4.72 15.03
C ASP A 252 14.63 4.24 15.01
N GLY A 253 13.85 4.74 14.07
CA GLY A 253 12.41 4.47 13.93
C GLY A 253 12.05 2.98 13.93
N PRO A 254 12.82 2.08 13.26
CA PRO A 254 12.54 0.65 13.32
C PRO A 254 12.55 0.08 14.75
N SER A 255 13.45 0.55 15.60
CA SER A 255 13.52 0.13 17.01
C SER A 255 12.39 0.72 17.84
N LEU A 256 12.06 1.99 17.62
CA LEU A 256 11.00 2.71 18.35
C LEU A 256 9.61 2.21 17.96
N ALA A 257 9.38 1.90 16.69
CA ALA A 257 8.10 1.41 16.19
C ALA A 257 7.81 -0.07 16.56
N ARG A 258 8.85 -0.82 16.90
CA ARG A 258 8.76 -2.27 17.06
C ARG A 258 7.82 -2.69 18.18
N GLN A 259 7.92 -2.07 19.36
CA GLN A 259 7.17 -2.50 20.54
C GLN A 259 5.65 -2.32 20.37
N PRO A 260 5.10 -1.14 20.01
CA PRO A 260 3.66 -0.99 19.81
C PRO A 260 3.10 -1.91 18.73
N TRP A 261 3.88 -2.11 17.66
CA TRP A 261 3.48 -3.03 16.59
C TRP A 261 3.43 -4.48 17.07
N GLN A 262 4.43 -4.92 17.83
CA GLN A 262 4.48 -6.30 18.35
C GLN A 262 3.31 -6.59 19.30
N GLU A 263 2.95 -5.65 20.15
CA GLU A 263 1.81 -5.79 21.04
C GLU A 263 0.49 -5.94 20.27
N ALA A 264 0.21 -5.05 19.31
CA ALA A 264 -0.98 -5.10 18.50
C ALA A 264 -1.02 -6.36 17.59
N GLN A 265 0.13 -6.72 17.02
CA GLN A 265 0.27 -7.94 16.20
C GLN A 265 0.03 -9.20 17.03
N ALA A 266 0.58 -9.28 18.25
CA ALA A 266 0.36 -10.43 19.13
C ALA A 266 -1.12 -10.62 19.47
N VAL A 267 -1.85 -9.53 19.74
CA VAL A 267 -3.29 -9.58 19.97
C VAL A 267 -4.03 -10.06 18.72
N PHE A 268 -3.67 -9.54 17.54
CA PHE A 268 -4.24 -9.97 16.26
C PHE A 268 -4.00 -11.47 16.02
N ASP A 269 -2.78 -11.95 16.24
CA ASP A 269 -2.41 -13.36 16.04
C ASP A 269 -3.19 -14.30 16.97
N VAL A 270 -3.42 -13.91 18.23
CA VAL A 270 -4.28 -14.65 19.16
C VAL A 270 -5.71 -14.73 18.65
N LEU A 271 -6.30 -13.59 18.20
CA LEU A 271 -7.65 -13.58 17.65
C LEU A 271 -7.79 -14.46 16.38
N VAL A 272 -6.75 -14.48 15.54
CA VAL A 272 -6.72 -15.35 14.35
C VAL A 272 -6.62 -16.82 14.76
N ALA A 273 -5.76 -17.17 15.72
CA ALA A 273 -5.59 -18.53 16.21
C ALA A 273 -6.86 -19.09 16.87
N GLU A 274 -7.61 -18.25 17.56
CA GLU A 274 -8.90 -18.58 18.17
C GLU A 274 -10.07 -18.63 17.17
N ASN A 275 -9.83 -18.32 15.89
CA ASN A 275 -10.87 -18.15 14.87
C ASN A 275 -11.96 -17.15 15.30
N ALA A 276 -11.56 -16.04 15.90
CA ALA A 276 -12.48 -14.99 16.36
C ALA A 276 -13.43 -14.58 15.22
N CYS A 277 -14.72 -14.46 15.52
CA CYS A 277 -15.77 -14.13 14.56
C CYS A 277 -15.59 -12.70 14.01
N CYS A 278 -15.24 -12.57 12.73
CA CYS A 278 -14.93 -11.31 12.07
C CYS A 278 -15.90 -10.93 10.94
N SER A 279 -16.89 -11.75 10.67
CA SER A 279 -17.87 -11.48 9.62
C SER A 279 -19.25 -11.98 10.01
N VAL A 280 -20.28 -11.39 9.39
CA VAL A 280 -21.67 -11.83 9.60
C VAL A 280 -21.92 -13.28 9.18
N HIS A 281 -21.07 -13.81 8.29
CA HIS A 281 -21.15 -15.21 7.83
C HIS A 281 -20.57 -16.20 8.85
N GLU A 282 -19.75 -15.73 9.79
CA GLU A 282 -19.14 -16.52 10.87
C GLU A 282 -19.98 -16.50 12.15
N LEU A 283 -21.08 -15.72 12.18
CA LEU A 283 -22.02 -15.76 13.30
C LEU A 283 -22.73 -17.11 13.36
N ALA A 284 -22.89 -17.67 14.56
CA ALA A 284 -23.65 -18.90 14.81
C ALA A 284 -25.16 -18.75 14.56
N LEU A 285 -25.62 -17.58 14.09
CA LEU A 285 -26.99 -17.25 13.73
C LEU A 285 -27.03 -16.59 12.36
N GLY A 286 -27.69 -17.21 11.40
CA GLY A 286 -27.86 -16.70 10.04
C GLY A 286 -29.15 -15.91 9.81
N GLY A 287 -29.28 -15.38 8.60
CA GLY A 287 -30.45 -14.57 8.18
C GLY A 287 -31.77 -15.33 8.22
N GLU A 288 -31.78 -16.65 7.95
CA GLU A 288 -32.99 -17.47 8.00
C GLU A 288 -33.59 -17.54 9.42
N ALA A 289 -32.74 -17.69 10.43
CA ALA A 289 -33.18 -17.71 11.81
C ALA A 289 -33.76 -16.32 12.23
N LEU A 290 -33.17 -15.23 11.76
CA LEU A 290 -33.72 -13.89 11.98
C LEU A 290 -35.03 -13.67 11.23
N ALA A 291 -35.19 -14.22 10.03
CA ALA A 291 -36.46 -14.19 9.29
C ALA A 291 -37.59 -14.95 10.03
N ALA A 292 -37.26 -16.06 10.67
CA ALA A 292 -38.19 -16.80 11.53
C ALA A 292 -38.62 -16.00 12.78
N LEU A 293 -37.75 -15.11 13.29
CA LEU A 293 -38.06 -14.19 14.37
C LEU A 293 -38.89 -12.95 13.93
N GLY A 294 -39.17 -12.82 12.61
CA GLY A 294 -39.99 -11.76 12.05
C GLY A 294 -39.23 -10.65 11.31
N TYR A 295 -37.90 -10.61 11.35
CA TYR A 295 -37.09 -9.63 10.62
C TYR A 295 -37.21 -9.79 9.09
N ARG A 296 -37.20 -8.67 8.34
CA ARG A 296 -37.36 -8.64 6.89
C ARG A 296 -36.31 -7.78 6.17
N GLY A 297 -35.86 -8.24 5.02
CA GLY A 297 -35.02 -7.46 4.12
C GLY A 297 -33.81 -6.80 4.79
N ARG A 298 -33.73 -5.46 4.78
CA ARG A 298 -32.62 -4.69 5.36
C ARG A 298 -32.49 -4.81 6.88
N GLU A 299 -33.58 -5.16 7.59
CA GLU A 299 -33.54 -5.35 9.04
C GLU A 299 -32.60 -6.52 9.43
N ILE A 300 -32.59 -7.61 8.65
CA ILE A 300 -31.73 -8.77 8.87
C ILE A 300 -30.26 -8.33 8.86
N GLY A 301 -29.85 -7.57 7.85
CA GLY A 301 -28.47 -7.06 7.75
C GLY A 301 -28.07 -6.15 8.90
N ALA A 302 -28.99 -5.26 9.33
CA ALA A 302 -28.75 -4.35 10.46
C ALA A 302 -28.58 -5.12 11.78
N VAL A 303 -29.40 -6.15 12.00
CA VAL A 303 -29.30 -6.98 13.21
C VAL A 303 -28.04 -7.85 13.19
N LEU A 304 -27.69 -8.48 12.07
CA LEU A 304 -26.44 -9.24 11.95
C LEU A 304 -25.21 -8.36 12.23
N ALA A 305 -25.18 -7.15 11.66
CA ALA A 305 -24.08 -6.20 11.91
C ALA A 305 -24.01 -5.80 13.39
N ARG A 306 -25.16 -5.61 14.05
CA ARG A 306 -25.20 -5.30 15.49
C ARG A 306 -24.73 -6.46 16.35
N LEU A 307 -25.15 -7.69 16.03
CA LEU A 307 -24.71 -8.88 16.73
C LEU A 307 -23.21 -9.08 16.58
N LEU A 308 -22.66 -8.89 15.39
CA LEU A 308 -21.22 -8.96 15.13
C LEU A 308 -20.43 -7.92 15.95
N ASP A 309 -20.89 -6.67 16.00
CA ASP A 309 -20.26 -5.61 16.82
C ASP A 309 -20.25 -5.98 18.32
N GLU A 310 -21.34 -6.57 18.83
CA GLU A 310 -21.42 -7.00 20.23
C GLU A 310 -20.54 -8.23 20.53
N VAL A 311 -20.39 -9.15 19.56
CA VAL A 311 -19.46 -10.27 19.64
C VAL A 311 -18.01 -9.78 19.64
N ALA A 312 -17.67 -8.89 18.70
CA ALA A 312 -16.34 -8.31 18.61
C ALA A 312 -15.98 -7.42 19.82
N ALA A 313 -17.00 -6.88 20.48
CA ALA A 313 -16.84 -6.15 21.76
C ALA A 313 -16.75 -7.06 22.98
N GLU A 314 -16.78 -8.40 22.79
CA GLU A 314 -16.81 -9.40 23.87
C GLU A 314 -17.98 -9.22 24.87
N LYS A 315 -19.07 -8.60 24.41
CA LYS A 315 -20.31 -8.40 25.17
C LYS A 315 -21.35 -9.50 24.93
N LEU A 316 -21.10 -10.32 23.92
CA LEU A 316 -22.02 -11.38 23.47
C LEU A 316 -21.20 -12.57 22.97
N GLU A 317 -21.54 -13.76 23.45
CA GLU A 317 -20.92 -14.99 22.95
C GLU A 317 -21.47 -15.33 21.55
N ASN A 318 -20.59 -15.83 20.69
CA ASN A 318 -20.98 -16.32 19.36
C ASN A 318 -21.55 -17.74 19.44
N THR A 319 -22.62 -17.93 20.24
CA THR A 319 -23.40 -19.16 20.30
C THR A 319 -24.79 -18.90 19.80
N ARG A 320 -25.43 -19.91 19.20
CA ARG A 320 -26.76 -19.77 18.64
C ARG A 320 -27.78 -19.26 19.65
N GLU A 321 -27.75 -19.81 20.86
CA GLU A 321 -28.67 -19.47 21.96
C GLU A 321 -28.49 -18.02 22.44
N ALA A 322 -27.24 -17.57 22.56
CA ALA A 322 -26.95 -16.20 23.00
C ALA A 322 -27.40 -15.19 21.93
N LEU A 323 -27.10 -15.45 20.67
CA LEU A 323 -27.45 -14.61 19.54
C LEU A 323 -28.98 -14.55 19.32
N GLU A 324 -29.70 -15.69 19.41
CA GLU A 324 -31.16 -15.70 19.32
C GLU A 324 -31.83 -14.90 20.43
N ARG A 325 -31.40 -15.11 21.70
CA ARG A 325 -31.93 -14.30 22.85
C ARG A 325 -31.66 -12.80 22.63
N ARG A 326 -30.51 -12.44 22.11
CA ARG A 326 -30.18 -11.04 21.83
C ARG A 326 -31.02 -10.47 20.69
N ALA A 327 -31.17 -11.20 19.61
CA ALA A 327 -32.02 -10.83 18.49
C ALA A 327 -33.48 -10.62 18.91
N GLN A 328 -34.05 -11.50 19.75
CA GLN A 328 -35.40 -11.33 20.30
C GLN A 328 -35.55 -10.02 21.12
N ARG A 329 -34.53 -9.67 21.91
CA ARG A 329 -34.52 -8.38 22.64
C ARG A 329 -34.46 -7.18 21.70
N LEU A 330 -33.65 -7.24 20.63
CA LEU A 330 -33.58 -6.19 19.62
C LEU A 330 -34.91 -6.06 18.85
N TRP A 331 -35.63 -7.16 18.60
CA TRP A 331 -36.96 -7.13 18.00
C TRP A 331 -37.97 -6.37 18.87
N ARG A 332 -38.01 -6.72 20.16
CA ARG A 332 -38.92 -6.10 21.13
C ARG A 332 -38.65 -4.59 21.33
N SER A 333 -37.42 -4.17 21.20
CA SER A 333 -37.02 -2.75 21.31
C SER A 333 -37.24 -1.92 20.03
N GLY A 334 -37.62 -2.55 18.94
CA GLY A 334 -37.80 -1.87 17.65
C GLY A 334 -36.50 -1.38 17.00
N PHE A 335 -35.33 -1.87 17.44
CA PHE A 335 -34.00 -1.42 17.01
C PHE A 335 -33.85 -1.34 15.49
N ALA A 336 -34.26 -2.37 14.77
CA ALA A 336 -34.05 -2.45 13.33
C ALA A 336 -34.87 -1.43 12.54
N ARG A 337 -36.08 -1.09 13.02
CA ARG A 337 -36.96 -0.10 12.40
C ARG A 337 -36.36 1.31 12.53
N HIS A 338 -35.93 1.68 13.72
CA HIS A 338 -35.32 3.00 13.98
C HIS A 338 -34.00 3.20 13.23
N THR A 339 -33.17 2.14 13.09
CA THR A 339 -31.87 2.21 12.42
C THR A 339 -32.02 2.43 10.90
N ILE A 340 -33.11 1.93 10.29
CA ILE A 340 -33.36 2.10 8.85
C ILE A 340 -33.94 3.48 8.54
N GLU A 341 -34.78 4.01 9.41
CA GLU A 341 -35.36 5.34 9.26
C GLU A 341 -34.31 6.45 9.35
N ASN A 342 -33.37 6.35 10.29
CA ASN A 342 -32.28 7.33 10.47
C ASN A 342 -31.20 7.31 9.35
N LYS A 343 -31.17 6.32 8.47
CA LYS A 343 -30.25 6.28 7.30
C LYS A 343 -30.89 6.85 6.02
N LYS A 344 -32.12 7.36 6.08
CA LYS A 344 -32.83 8.00 4.96
C LYS A 344 -32.76 9.53 5.00
N HIS A 345 -32.18 10.09 6.05
CA HIS A 345 -31.88 11.51 6.23
C HIS A 345 -30.34 11.69 6.25
#